data_e07f56714d957966a1cd4dce6bfc245b
#
_entry.id   e07f56714d957966a1cd4dce6bfc245b
#
_cell.length_a   1.000
_cell.length_b   1.000
_cell.length_c   1.000
_cell.angle_alpha   90.00
_cell.angle_beta   90.00
_cell.angle_gamma   90.00
#
_symmetry.space_group_name_H-M   'P 1'
#
loop_
_entity.id
_entity.type
_entity.pdbx_description
1 polymer ?
#
loop_
_entity_poly.entity_id
_entity_poly.type
_entity_poly.pdbx_seq_one_letter_code
_entity_poly.pdbx_strand_id
1 'polypeptide(L)'
;MATNNIPCPTDASIILTYRCPMRCVMCNIWKNPTDKKEEIKAADLKSLPKLKFINLTGGEPFIREDLAEIVEECYKHTDRIVISTSGWFQDRVIALAKRFPNIGIRISIEGLAEKNDELRGRQGTFDKAIHTLKTLQEMGLKDIGFGCTVSNYNSGDMLKLYQLSLSMGLEFATAAFHNSYYFHKGDNVITNHDEVCGNFKQLIEWQLKEKSPKSWFRAWFNMGLINYIEGRKRMLPCEAGLANFFIDPWGEVMPCNGLETRMDGKKEKLDGDDETVAEYNEKLAADPANVSNDKLKPAGSDTPKTWSMGNIHEADFMTIWNSDQAAKVRAKVRKCPKNCWMVGTASPVMHKYIKYPLIWAAKNKLRSMMGKEACLDFKYCPVGQDPEQGDLNFDR
;
A
#
# COMPACT_ATOMS: atom_id res chain seq x y z
N MET A 1 -31.21 9.74 20.68
CA MET A 1 -29.80 9.70 20.29
C MET A 1 -29.77 9.73 18.76
N ALA A 2 -29.28 10.79 18.15
CA ALA A 2 -29.18 10.86 16.70
C ALA A 2 -28.22 9.76 16.24
N THR A 3 -28.70 8.79 15.48
CA THR A 3 -27.87 7.81 14.77
C THR A 3 -27.07 8.60 13.74
N ASN A 4 -25.86 9.04 14.10
CA ASN A 4 -24.91 9.56 13.13
C ASN A 4 -24.66 8.42 12.16
N ASN A 5 -25.33 8.48 11.03
CA ASN A 5 -25.21 7.49 9.97
C ASN A 5 -23.80 7.65 9.36
N ILE A 6 -22.86 6.87 9.88
CA ILE A 6 -21.47 6.89 9.40
C ILE A 6 -21.50 6.34 7.97
N PRO A 7 -20.97 7.08 6.97
CA PRO A 7 -20.97 6.59 5.61
C PRO A 7 -20.24 5.27 5.47
N CYS A 8 -20.72 4.40 4.58
CA CYS A 8 -19.99 3.18 4.23
C CYS A 8 -18.63 3.54 3.64
N PRO A 9 -17.59 2.77 3.97
CA PRO A 9 -16.28 2.97 3.35
C PRO A 9 -16.34 2.68 1.85
N THR A 10 -15.41 3.25 1.11
CA THR A 10 -15.30 3.02 -0.34
C THR A 10 -14.17 2.09 -0.73
N ASP A 11 -13.13 2.00 0.10
CA ASP A 11 -11.89 1.31 -0.22
C ASP A 11 -11.47 0.38 0.92
N ALA A 12 -10.98 -0.80 0.58
CA ALA A 12 -10.39 -1.75 1.52
C ALA A 12 -8.97 -2.15 1.10
N SER A 13 -8.11 -2.36 2.08
CA SER A 13 -6.85 -3.09 1.91
C SER A 13 -6.85 -4.29 2.83
N ILE A 14 -6.74 -5.49 2.26
CA ILE A 14 -6.80 -6.75 3.01
C ILE A 14 -5.42 -7.38 2.97
N ILE A 15 -4.83 -7.52 4.14
CA ILE A 15 -3.53 -8.15 4.35
C ILE A 15 -3.78 -9.63 4.57
N LEU A 16 -3.50 -10.45 3.57
CA LEU A 16 -3.90 -11.86 3.56
C LEU A 16 -2.99 -12.78 4.38
N THR A 17 -1.73 -12.39 4.53
CA THR A 17 -0.68 -13.21 5.15
C THR A 17 0.55 -12.37 5.46
N TYR A 18 1.36 -12.78 6.43
CA TYR A 18 2.70 -12.23 6.65
C TYR A 18 3.80 -13.15 6.07
N ARG A 19 3.45 -14.33 5.58
CA ARG A 19 4.39 -15.22 4.91
C ARG A 19 4.86 -14.59 3.61
N CYS A 20 6.18 -14.52 3.39
CA CYS A 20 6.76 -13.87 2.21
C CYS A 20 8.10 -14.53 1.83
N PRO A 21 8.33 -14.85 0.54
CA PRO A 21 9.61 -15.37 0.08
C PRO A 21 10.67 -14.28 -0.13
N MET A 22 10.30 -13.00 -0.02
CA MET A 22 11.21 -11.87 -0.19
C MET A 22 11.84 -11.46 1.14
N ARG A 23 13.01 -10.80 1.07
CA ARG A 23 13.76 -10.26 2.22
C ARG A 23 14.06 -8.78 2.01
N CYS A 24 13.02 -8.03 1.67
CA CYS A 24 13.14 -6.62 1.31
C CYS A 24 13.77 -5.80 2.43
N VAL A 25 14.69 -4.91 2.08
CA VAL A 25 15.36 -4.03 3.06
C VAL A 25 14.38 -3.10 3.78
N MET A 26 13.26 -2.77 3.15
CA MET A 26 12.22 -1.88 3.68
C MET A 26 11.16 -2.60 4.56
N CYS A 27 11.24 -3.92 4.70
CA CYS A 27 10.16 -4.68 5.32
C CYS A 27 10.71 -5.89 6.08
N ASN A 28 10.25 -6.12 7.30
CA ASN A 28 10.60 -7.28 8.13
C ASN A 28 9.43 -8.26 8.31
N ILE A 29 8.37 -8.13 7.49
CA ILE A 29 7.18 -8.99 7.59
C ILE A 29 7.55 -10.49 7.44
N TRP A 30 8.53 -10.79 6.62
CA TRP A 30 9.05 -12.14 6.38
C TRP A 30 9.73 -12.77 7.60
N LYS A 31 10.17 -11.97 8.57
CA LYS A 31 10.67 -12.43 9.86
C LYS A 31 9.56 -12.78 10.85
N ASN A 32 8.33 -12.38 10.56
CA ASN A 32 7.16 -12.52 11.42
C ASN A 32 6.01 -13.21 10.68
N PRO A 33 6.21 -14.43 10.15
CA PRO A 33 5.21 -15.10 9.33
C PRO A 33 3.97 -15.47 10.16
N THR A 34 2.81 -15.42 9.53
CA THR A 34 1.55 -15.93 10.10
C THR A 34 1.48 -17.44 10.07
N ASP A 35 0.77 -18.07 11.02
CA ASP A 35 0.30 -19.44 10.83
C ASP A 35 -0.82 -19.45 9.77
N LYS A 36 -0.68 -20.29 8.74
CA LYS A 36 -1.68 -20.41 7.67
C LYS A 36 -3.07 -20.82 8.17
N LYS A 37 -3.16 -21.47 9.35
CA LYS A 37 -4.42 -21.90 9.95
C LYS A 37 -5.20 -20.75 10.57
N GLU A 38 -4.50 -19.70 11.00
CA GLU A 38 -5.07 -18.51 11.66
C GLU A 38 -5.41 -17.40 10.65
N GLU A 39 -4.92 -17.51 9.41
CA GLU A 39 -5.18 -16.49 8.38
C GLU A 39 -6.66 -16.48 7.98
N ILE A 40 -7.20 -15.26 7.80
CA ILE A 40 -8.57 -15.05 7.29
C ILE A 40 -8.81 -15.83 6.01
N LYS A 41 -10.03 -16.32 5.84
CA LYS A 41 -10.49 -17.10 4.68
C LYS A 41 -11.56 -16.33 3.90
N ALA A 42 -11.91 -16.81 2.72
CA ALA A 42 -12.99 -16.23 1.93
C ALA A 42 -14.30 -16.08 2.71
N ALA A 43 -14.61 -17.07 3.58
CA ALA A 43 -15.83 -17.06 4.39
C ALA A 43 -15.92 -15.89 5.36
N ASP A 44 -14.78 -15.38 5.86
CA ASP A 44 -14.71 -14.31 6.85
C ASP A 44 -15.00 -12.94 6.19
N LEU A 45 -14.87 -12.84 4.87
CA LEU A 45 -15.08 -11.61 4.10
C LEU A 45 -16.54 -11.41 3.63
N LYS A 46 -17.45 -12.35 3.90
CA LYS A 46 -18.85 -12.31 3.44
C LYS A 46 -19.65 -11.11 3.94
N SER A 47 -19.29 -10.59 5.11
CA SER A 47 -19.99 -9.44 5.71
C SER A 47 -19.50 -8.07 5.23
N LEU A 48 -18.53 -8.03 4.30
CA LEU A 48 -18.03 -6.78 3.75
C LEU A 48 -19.14 -6.00 3.03
N PRO A 49 -19.16 -4.66 3.12
CA PRO A 49 -20.10 -3.83 2.38
C PRO A 49 -19.73 -3.77 0.89
N LYS A 50 -20.59 -3.12 0.09
CA LYS A 50 -20.21 -2.75 -1.27
C LYS A 50 -19.13 -1.68 -1.26
N LEU A 51 -18.05 -1.94 -1.99
CA LEU A 51 -16.85 -1.12 -2.07
C LEU A 51 -16.59 -0.70 -3.53
N LYS A 52 -15.86 0.39 -3.72
CA LYS A 52 -15.37 0.80 -5.04
C LYS A 52 -14.07 0.10 -5.41
N PHE A 53 -13.30 -0.30 -4.39
CA PHE A 53 -11.96 -0.83 -4.59
C PHE A 53 -11.52 -1.74 -3.45
N ILE A 54 -10.91 -2.87 -3.80
CA ILE A 54 -10.21 -3.75 -2.84
C ILE A 54 -8.77 -3.96 -3.30
N ASN A 55 -7.82 -3.67 -2.42
CA ASN A 55 -6.43 -4.06 -2.58
C ASN A 55 -6.15 -5.31 -1.75
N LEU A 56 -5.75 -6.40 -2.39
CA LEU A 56 -5.25 -7.60 -1.72
C LEU A 56 -3.73 -7.53 -1.63
N THR A 57 -3.21 -7.65 -0.43
CA THR A 57 -1.78 -7.50 -0.14
C THR A 57 -1.37 -8.45 0.98
N GLY A 58 -0.16 -8.30 1.49
CA GLY A 58 0.35 -9.11 2.59
C GLY A 58 1.86 -9.13 2.61
N GLY A 59 2.42 -10.24 3.04
CA GLY A 59 3.77 -10.62 2.69
C GLY A 59 3.82 -10.91 1.19
N GLU A 60 3.37 -12.09 0.79
CA GLU A 60 3.16 -12.44 -0.62
C GLU A 60 1.80 -13.14 -0.80
N PRO A 61 0.80 -12.47 -1.38
CA PRO A 61 -0.54 -13.07 -1.54
C PRO A 61 -0.55 -14.39 -2.30
N PHE A 62 0.30 -14.54 -3.31
CA PHE A 62 0.37 -15.74 -4.14
C PHE A 62 1.04 -16.94 -3.44
N ILE A 63 1.47 -16.84 -2.20
CA ILE A 63 1.84 -18.00 -1.37
C ILE A 63 0.61 -18.79 -0.92
N ARG A 64 -0.57 -18.15 -0.89
CA ARG A 64 -1.82 -18.76 -0.47
C ARG A 64 -2.41 -19.62 -1.57
N GLU A 65 -2.84 -20.82 -1.19
CA GLU A 65 -3.49 -21.77 -2.10
C GLU A 65 -4.95 -21.41 -2.35
N ASP A 66 -5.60 -20.77 -1.38
CA ASP A 66 -7.00 -20.34 -1.40
C ASP A 66 -7.20 -18.89 -1.92
N LEU A 67 -6.18 -18.30 -2.55
CA LEU A 67 -6.26 -16.92 -3.06
C LEU A 67 -7.41 -16.74 -4.07
N ALA A 68 -7.68 -17.76 -4.88
CA ALA A 68 -8.72 -17.70 -5.88
C ALA A 68 -10.13 -17.62 -5.27
N GLU A 69 -10.40 -18.34 -4.19
CA GLU A 69 -11.65 -18.29 -3.43
C GLU A 69 -11.83 -16.92 -2.76
N ILE A 70 -10.74 -16.35 -2.23
CA ILE A 70 -10.74 -15.01 -1.63
C ILE A 70 -11.07 -13.95 -2.69
N VAL A 71 -10.44 -14.02 -3.87
CA VAL A 71 -10.72 -13.10 -4.99
C VAL A 71 -12.18 -13.21 -5.44
N GLU A 72 -12.70 -14.43 -5.55
CA GLU A 72 -14.10 -14.67 -5.92
C GLU A 72 -15.07 -14.08 -4.90
N GLU A 73 -14.79 -14.23 -3.60
CA GLU A 73 -15.59 -13.61 -2.55
C GLU A 73 -15.52 -12.08 -2.63
N CYS A 74 -14.32 -11.51 -2.79
CA CYS A 74 -14.12 -10.06 -2.91
C CYS A 74 -14.87 -9.47 -4.10
N TYR A 75 -14.99 -10.17 -5.24
CA TYR A 75 -15.76 -9.70 -6.39
C TYR A 75 -17.28 -9.61 -6.12
N LYS A 76 -17.80 -10.21 -5.07
CA LYS A 76 -19.18 -10.00 -4.63
C LYS A 76 -19.38 -8.63 -4.00
N HIS A 77 -18.29 -7.98 -3.57
CA HIS A 77 -18.29 -6.70 -2.84
C HIS A 77 -17.77 -5.52 -3.67
N THR A 78 -17.01 -5.76 -4.75
CA THR A 78 -16.46 -4.71 -5.61
C THR A 78 -16.28 -5.19 -7.05
N ASP A 79 -16.30 -4.25 -7.99
CA ASP A 79 -15.95 -4.52 -9.39
C ASP A 79 -14.44 -4.37 -9.68
N ARG A 80 -13.67 -3.84 -8.72
CA ARG A 80 -12.25 -3.57 -8.92
C ARG A 80 -11.39 -4.10 -7.79
N ILE A 81 -10.61 -5.14 -8.11
CA ILE A 81 -9.61 -5.72 -7.22
C ILE A 81 -8.22 -5.50 -7.83
N VAL A 82 -7.26 -5.10 -7.00
CA VAL A 82 -5.84 -5.07 -7.35
C VAL A 82 -5.08 -5.94 -6.35
N ILE A 83 -4.19 -6.80 -6.85
CA ILE A 83 -3.28 -7.57 -6.01
C ILE A 83 -1.88 -6.96 -6.10
N SER A 84 -1.32 -6.64 -4.93
CA SER A 84 0.08 -6.22 -4.79
C SER A 84 0.95 -7.46 -4.54
N THR A 85 1.91 -7.73 -5.40
CA THR A 85 2.74 -8.95 -5.37
C THR A 85 4.19 -8.68 -5.72
N SER A 86 5.08 -9.56 -5.30
CA SER A 86 6.48 -9.58 -5.76
C SER A 86 6.64 -10.11 -7.20
N GLY A 87 5.62 -10.79 -7.72
CA GLY A 87 5.70 -11.50 -9.01
C GLY A 87 6.53 -12.79 -8.96
N TRP A 88 6.93 -13.25 -7.76
CA TRP A 88 7.80 -14.42 -7.62
C TRP A 88 7.13 -15.73 -8.08
N PHE A 89 5.85 -15.91 -7.77
CA PHE A 89 5.06 -17.09 -8.11
C PHE A 89 4.37 -16.91 -9.48
N GLN A 90 5.17 -16.81 -10.55
CA GLN A 90 4.72 -16.49 -11.91
C GLN A 90 3.54 -17.35 -12.37
N ASP A 91 3.65 -18.69 -12.24
CA ASP A 91 2.60 -19.61 -12.70
C ASP A 91 1.28 -19.40 -11.96
N ARG A 92 1.34 -19.09 -10.65
CA ARG A 92 0.15 -18.81 -9.85
C ARG A 92 -0.49 -17.46 -10.24
N VAL A 93 0.33 -16.45 -10.52
CA VAL A 93 -0.15 -15.14 -11.01
C VAL A 93 -0.85 -15.32 -12.35
N ILE A 94 -0.24 -16.05 -13.29
CA ILE A 94 -0.79 -16.32 -14.61
C ILE A 94 -2.08 -17.15 -14.51
N ALA A 95 -2.10 -18.18 -13.68
CA ALA A 95 -3.28 -19.02 -13.46
C ALA A 95 -4.46 -18.22 -12.89
N LEU A 96 -4.20 -17.35 -11.90
CA LEU A 96 -5.23 -16.47 -11.34
C LEU A 96 -5.77 -15.48 -12.38
N ALA A 97 -4.89 -14.86 -13.17
CA ALA A 97 -5.25 -13.92 -14.21
C ALA A 97 -6.10 -14.58 -15.33
N LYS A 98 -5.86 -15.85 -15.66
CA LYS A 98 -6.71 -16.62 -16.57
C LYS A 98 -8.13 -16.79 -16.03
N ARG A 99 -8.28 -17.02 -14.72
CA ARG A 99 -9.58 -17.17 -14.07
C ARG A 99 -10.31 -15.82 -13.92
N PHE A 100 -9.56 -14.73 -13.69
CA PHE A 100 -10.10 -13.40 -13.45
C PHE A 100 -9.46 -12.36 -14.40
N PRO A 101 -9.87 -12.29 -15.67
CA PRO A 101 -9.19 -11.46 -16.68
C PRO A 101 -9.28 -9.94 -16.44
N ASN A 102 -10.16 -9.50 -15.55
CA ASN A 102 -10.30 -8.08 -15.18
C ASN A 102 -9.53 -7.71 -13.89
N ILE A 103 -8.78 -8.67 -13.31
CA ILE A 103 -8.04 -8.40 -12.08
C ILE A 103 -6.89 -7.44 -12.32
N GLY A 104 -6.67 -6.52 -11.39
CA GLY A 104 -5.50 -5.65 -11.38
C GLY A 104 -4.30 -6.35 -10.72
N ILE A 105 -3.12 -6.21 -11.31
CA ILE A 105 -1.87 -6.73 -10.74
C ILE A 105 -0.84 -5.62 -10.67
N ARG A 106 -0.29 -5.37 -9.49
CA ARG A 106 0.86 -4.48 -9.27
C ARG A 106 2.03 -5.30 -8.79
N ILE A 107 3.06 -5.40 -9.63
CA ILE A 107 4.30 -6.10 -9.27
C ILE A 107 5.28 -5.09 -8.68
N SER A 108 5.79 -5.41 -7.51
CA SER A 108 6.75 -4.57 -6.79
C SER A 108 8.12 -4.67 -7.44
N ILE A 109 8.63 -3.55 -7.96
CA ILE A 109 9.94 -3.43 -8.61
C ILE A 109 10.60 -2.15 -8.11
N GLU A 110 11.76 -2.28 -7.45
CA GLU A 110 12.40 -1.18 -6.72
C GLU A 110 13.58 -0.56 -7.49
N GLY A 111 14.01 -1.14 -8.60
CA GLY A 111 15.13 -0.70 -9.43
C GLY A 111 15.30 -1.57 -10.66
N LEU A 112 16.31 -1.30 -11.48
CA LEU A 112 16.73 -2.22 -12.52
C LEU A 112 17.36 -3.47 -11.89
N ALA A 113 17.61 -4.50 -12.70
CA ALA A 113 17.91 -5.88 -12.27
C ALA A 113 18.68 -6.03 -10.94
N GLU A 114 19.95 -5.59 -10.90
CA GLU A 114 20.80 -5.73 -9.71
C GLU A 114 20.24 -4.97 -8.49
N LYS A 115 19.81 -3.71 -8.71
CA LYS A 115 19.27 -2.87 -7.65
C LYS A 115 17.95 -3.43 -7.11
N ASN A 116 17.10 -3.95 -7.99
CA ASN A 116 15.86 -4.60 -7.58
C ASN A 116 16.13 -5.83 -6.72
N ASP A 117 17.02 -6.72 -7.17
CA ASP A 117 17.33 -7.97 -6.48
C ASP A 117 18.00 -7.72 -5.12
N GLU A 118 18.88 -6.70 -5.05
CA GLU A 118 19.46 -6.21 -3.79
C GLU A 118 18.36 -5.76 -2.81
N LEU A 119 17.48 -4.84 -3.25
CA LEU A 119 16.48 -4.24 -2.36
C LEU A 119 15.35 -5.20 -1.99
N ARG A 120 15.02 -6.15 -2.87
CA ARG A 120 14.06 -7.22 -2.62
C ARG A 120 14.67 -8.40 -1.88
N GLY A 121 16.02 -8.41 -1.72
CA GLY A 121 16.79 -9.40 -0.97
C GLY A 121 16.73 -10.80 -1.59
N ARG A 122 16.55 -10.91 -2.91
CA ARG A 122 16.49 -12.19 -3.62
C ARG A 122 16.87 -12.04 -5.09
N GLN A 123 17.78 -12.89 -5.56
CA GLN A 123 18.21 -12.91 -6.96
C GLN A 123 17.12 -13.38 -7.92
N GLY A 124 17.09 -12.79 -9.13
CA GLY A 124 16.16 -13.13 -10.19
C GLY A 124 14.75 -12.58 -10.03
N THR A 125 14.51 -11.72 -9.03
CA THR A 125 13.18 -11.13 -8.81
C THR A 125 12.80 -10.16 -9.91
N PHE A 126 13.76 -9.39 -10.44
CA PHE A 126 13.50 -8.47 -11.54
C PHE A 126 13.06 -9.19 -12.81
N ASP A 127 13.82 -10.20 -13.22
CA ASP A 127 13.53 -10.96 -14.45
C ASP A 127 12.18 -11.66 -14.36
N LYS A 128 11.87 -12.27 -13.21
CA LYS A 128 10.55 -12.86 -12.98
C LYS A 128 9.42 -11.84 -13.04
N ALA A 129 9.61 -10.68 -12.43
CA ALA A 129 8.62 -9.60 -12.45
C ALA A 129 8.35 -9.11 -13.88
N ILE A 130 9.39 -8.84 -14.66
CA ILE A 130 9.29 -8.38 -16.05
C ILE A 130 8.66 -9.45 -16.94
N HIS A 131 9.07 -10.72 -16.79
CA HIS A 131 8.49 -11.83 -17.54
C HIS A 131 6.98 -11.96 -17.23
N THR A 132 6.61 -11.94 -15.95
CA THR A 132 5.20 -12.01 -15.54
C THR A 132 4.39 -10.88 -16.14
N LEU A 133 4.88 -9.63 -16.08
CA LEU A 133 4.18 -8.47 -16.66
C LEU A 133 3.98 -8.61 -18.17
N LYS A 134 5.00 -9.06 -18.91
CA LYS A 134 4.89 -9.31 -20.34
C LYS A 134 3.84 -10.36 -20.65
N THR A 135 3.87 -11.49 -19.93
CA THR A 135 2.88 -12.57 -20.12
C THR A 135 1.46 -12.09 -19.84
N LEU A 136 1.24 -11.33 -18.75
CA LEU A 136 -0.07 -10.76 -18.43
C LEU A 136 -0.54 -9.78 -19.52
N GLN A 137 0.37 -9.01 -20.10
CA GLN A 137 0.07 -8.08 -21.19
C GLN A 137 -0.32 -8.84 -22.47
N GLU A 138 0.42 -9.89 -22.83
CA GLU A 138 0.12 -10.78 -23.95
C GLU A 138 -1.25 -11.48 -23.79
N MET A 139 -1.63 -11.80 -22.55
CA MET A 139 -2.98 -12.30 -22.20
C MET A 139 -4.08 -11.23 -22.32
N GLY A 140 -3.73 -9.96 -22.52
CA GLY A 140 -4.68 -8.87 -22.70
C GLY A 140 -5.14 -8.18 -21.42
N LEU A 141 -4.52 -8.44 -20.26
CA LEU A 141 -4.85 -7.73 -19.02
C LEU A 141 -4.56 -6.24 -19.16
N LYS A 142 -5.46 -5.40 -18.62
CA LYS A 142 -5.39 -3.93 -18.77
C LYS A 142 -4.88 -3.22 -17.52
N ASP A 143 -5.24 -3.70 -16.31
CA ASP A 143 -4.90 -3.04 -15.03
C ASP A 143 -3.65 -3.67 -14.42
N ILE A 144 -2.52 -3.64 -15.15
CA ILE A 144 -1.24 -4.19 -14.73
C ILE A 144 -0.14 -3.13 -14.72
N GLY A 145 0.86 -3.31 -13.86
CA GLY A 145 1.98 -2.37 -13.81
C GLY A 145 2.92 -2.54 -12.65
N PHE A 146 3.82 -1.60 -12.51
CA PHE A 146 4.85 -1.54 -11.50
C PHE A 146 4.36 -0.84 -10.23
N GLY A 147 4.82 -1.32 -9.08
CA GLY A 147 4.78 -0.61 -7.81
C GLY A 147 6.21 -0.37 -7.34
N CYS A 148 6.60 0.88 -7.07
CA CYS A 148 7.95 1.23 -6.64
C CYS A 148 7.90 1.97 -5.31
N THR A 149 8.59 1.43 -4.29
CA THR A 149 8.81 2.11 -3.00
C THR A 149 10.12 2.86 -3.06
N VAL A 150 10.03 4.20 -3.08
CA VAL A 150 11.17 5.09 -3.30
C VAL A 150 11.86 5.47 -1.99
N SER A 151 13.18 5.41 -2.00
CA SER A 151 14.07 5.70 -0.88
C SER A 151 15.38 6.33 -1.36
N ASN A 152 16.33 6.55 -0.45
CA ASN A 152 17.70 6.96 -0.80
C ASN A 152 18.40 5.94 -1.72
N TYR A 153 17.99 4.67 -1.66
CA TYR A 153 18.72 3.59 -2.34
C TYR A 153 18.36 3.46 -3.82
N ASN A 154 17.22 4.03 -4.24
CA ASN A 154 16.66 3.78 -5.58
C ASN A 154 15.96 4.98 -6.23
N SER A 155 16.08 6.17 -5.69
CA SER A 155 15.37 7.34 -6.24
C SER A 155 15.77 7.64 -7.70
N GLY A 156 17.04 7.45 -8.06
CA GLY A 156 17.52 7.58 -9.43
C GLY A 156 17.03 6.45 -10.36
N ASP A 157 16.91 5.22 -9.84
CA ASP A 157 16.37 4.08 -10.59
C ASP A 157 14.86 4.18 -10.81
N MET A 158 14.13 4.86 -9.92
CA MET A 158 12.71 5.16 -10.12
C MET A 158 12.44 5.82 -11.48
N LEU A 159 13.29 6.75 -11.91
CA LEU A 159 13.15 7.43 -13.21
C LEU A 159 13.37 6.46 -14.37
N LYS A 160 14.35 5.57 -14.27
CA LYS A 160 14.61 4.52 -15.27
C LYS A 160 13.45 3.51 -15.34
N LEU A 161 12.91 3.12 -14.17
CA LEU A 161 11.73 2.24 -14.11
C LEU A 161 10.50 2.89 -14.72
N TYR A 162 10.30 4.19 -14.51
CA TYR A 162 9.21 4.92 -15.17
C TYR A 162 9.34 4.88 -16.69
N GLN A 163 10.55 5.13 -17.23
CA GLN A 163 10.81 5.03 -18.67
C GLN A 163 10.55 3.60 -19.18
N LEU A 164 10.99 2.58 -18.45
CA LEU A 164 10.73 1.18 -18.77
C LEU A 164 9.23 0.89 -18.79
N SER A 165 8.48 1.34 -17.77
CA SER A 165 7.03 1.15 -17.73
C SER A 165 6.31 1.81 -18.90
N LEU A 166 6.72 3.01 -19.29
CA LEU A 166 6.19 3.71 -20.48
C LEU A 166 6.47 2.94 -21.76
N SER A 167 7.71 2.44 -21.93
CA SER A 167 8.09 1.66 -23.13
C SER A 167 7.30 0.36 -23.24
N MET A 168 6.86 -0.21 -22.12
CA MET A 168 6.00 -1.38 -22.06
C MET A 168 4.50 -1.03 -22.13
N GLY A 169 4.11 0.26 -22.06
CA GLY A 169 2.71 0.67 -22.00
C GLY A 169 2.02 0.28 -20.69
N LEU A 170 2.78 0.17 -19.59
CA LEU A 170 2.32 -0.30 -18.29
C LEU A 170 2.15 0.85 -17.27
N GLU A 171 1.33 0.59 -16.26
CA GLU A 171 1.13 1.50 -15.14
C GLU A 171 2.38 1.59 -14.26
N PHE A 172 2.63 2.79 -13.71
CA PHE A 172 3.68 3.03 -12.74
C PHE A 172 3.12 3.68 -11.47
N ALA A 173 3.19 3.00 -10.35
CA ALA A 173 2.76 3.47 -9.06
C ALA A 173 3.96 3.64 -8.13
N THR A 174 3.95 4.71 -7.33
CA THR A 174 5.01 5.04 -6.38
C THR A 174 4.49 5.05 -4.95
N ALA A 175 5.39 4.79 -4.01
CA ALA A 175 5.22 5.06 -2.59
C ALA A 175 6.54 5.61 -2.05
N ALA A 176 6.52 6.37 -0.98
CA ALA A 176 7.72 6.75 -0.27
C ALA A 176 8.04 5.72 0.82
N PHE A 177 9.31 5.51 1.07
CA PHE A 177 9.85 4.71 2.15
C PHE A 177 9.29 5.20 3.49
N HIS A 178 8.71 4.33 4.28
CA HIS A 178 8.06 4.70 5.54
C HIS A 178 8.09 3.56 6.55
N ASN A 179 7.88 3.90 7.80
CA ASN A 179 7.73 2.96 8.88
C ASN A 179 6.28 2.54 9.05
N SER A 180 6.09 1.31 9.48
CA SER A 180 4.77 0.77 9.80
C SER A 180 4.93 -0.42 10.73
N TYR A 181 4.05 -0.55 11.73
CA TYR A 181 3.99 -1.77 12.53
C TYR A 181 3.70 -3.00 11.66
N TYR A 182 2.92 -2.84 10.60
CA TYR A 182 2.63 -3.87 9.61
C TYR A 182 3.90 -4.41 8.93
N PHE A 183 4.87 -3.54 8.66
CA PHE A 183 6.16 -3.96 8.10
C PHE A 183 7.13 -4.50 9.16
N HIS A 184 6.77 -4.45 10.45
CA HIS A 184 7.70 -4.71 11.57
C HIS A 184 9.01 -3.91 11.43
N LYS A 185 8.92 -2.67 10.95
CA LYS A 185 10.04 -1.83 10.60
C LYS A 185 9.83 -0.41 11.14
N GLY A 186 10.83 0.09 11.89
CA GLY A 186 10.80 1.40 12.52
C GLY A 186 12.01 2.28 12.21
N ASP A 187 12.91 1.80 11.34
CA ASP A 187 14.17 2.44 10.98
C ASP A 187 14.26 2.83 9.49
N ASN A 188 13.14 2.81 8.79
CA ASN A 188 13.06 3.32 7.43
C ASN A 188 13.14 4.85 7.45
N VAL A 189 14.25 5.42 7.01
CA VAL A 189 14.50 6.86 6.99
C VAL A 189 14.97 7.29 5.61
N ILE A 190 14.39 8.36 5.08
CA ILE A 190 14.93 9.07 3.92
C ILE A 190 15.84 10.17 4.47
N THR A 191 17.12 10.08 4.18
CA THR A 191 18.15 11.05 4.69
C THR A 191 18.58 12.03 3.62
N ASN A 192 18.56 11.65 2.34
CA ASN A 192 18.92 12.50 1.21
C ASN A 192 17.65 13.11 0.58
N HIS A 193 17.03 14.04 1.32
CA HIS A 193 15.76 14.66 0.91
C HIS A 193 15.88 15.39 -0.42
N ASP A 194 16.97 16.16 -0.63
CA ASP A 194 17.16 16.96 -1.84
C ASP A 194 17.19 16.10 -3.10
N GLU A 195 17.94 15.01 -3.08
CA GLU A 195 18.03 14.10 -4.21
C GLU A 195 16.72 13.36 -4.46
N VAL A 196 16.13 12.78 -3.41
CA VAL A 196 14.88 12.01 -3.54
C VAL A 196 13.74 12.91 -4.00
N CYS A 197 13.59 14.10 -3.43
CA CYS A 197 12.58 15.07 -3.84
C CYS A 197 12.86 15.63 -5.23
N GLY A 198 14.13 15.84 -5.59
CA GLY A 198 14.56 16.24 -6.94
C GLY A 198 14.16 15.21 -7.99
N ASN A 199 14.38 13.92 -7.73
CA ASN A 199 13.97 12.84 -8.62
C ASN A 199 12.43 12.73 -8.71
N PHE A 200 11.68 12.91 -7.63
CA PHE A 200 10.23 13.00 -7.69
C PHE A 200 9.76 14.22 -8.50
N LYS A 201 10.41 15.38 -8.37
CA LYS A 201 10.11 16.57 -9.18
C LYS A 201 10.29 16.27 -10.67
N GLN A 202 11.38 15.60 -11.04
CA GLN A 202 11.62 15.18 -12.43
C GLN A 202 10.55 14.20 -12.92
N LEU A 203 10.16 13.21 -12.10
CA LEU A 203 9.06 12.30 -12.42
C LEU A 203 7.75 13.04 -12.66
N ILE A 204 7.41 14.01 -11.79
CA ILE A 204 6.22 14.85 -11.93
C ILE A 204 6.23 15.58 -13.29
N GLU A 205 7.37 16.17 -13.66
CA GLU A 205 7.51 16.88 -14.94
C GLU A 205 7.32 15.95 -16.15
N TRP A 206 7.84 14.73 -16.08
CA TRP A 206 7.62 13.73 -17.12
C TRP A 206 6.15 13.32 -17.21
N GLN A 207 5.50 13.04 -16.08
CA GLN A 207 4.08 12.70 -16.02
C GLN A 207 3.17 13.83 -16.54
N LEU A 208 3.53 15.09 -16.31
CA LEU A 208 2.80 16.25 -16.84
C LEU A 208 2.97 16.40 -18.36
N LYS A 209 4.03 15.87 -18.97
CA LYS A 209 4.21 15.83 -20.42
C LYS A 209 3.32 14.78 -21.08
N GLU A 210 2.94 13.71 -20.37
CA GLU A 210 2.06 12.68 -20.89
C GLU A 210 0.68 13.23 -21.31
N LYS A 211 0.01 12.52 -22.23
CA LYS A 211 -1.36 12.85 -22.67
C LYS A 211 -2.44 12.30 -21.74
N SER A 212 -2.08 11.40 -20.83
CA SER A 212 -3.00 10.70 -19.96
C SER A 212 -3.40 11.54 -18.73
N PRO A 213 -4.69 11.83 -18.50
CA PRO A 213 -5.16 12.47 -17.27
C PRO A 213 -4.77 11.68 -16.01
N LYS A 214 -4.66 10.35 -16.12
CA LYS A 214 -4.21 9.48 -15.03
C LYS A 214 -2.76 9.77 -14.63
N SER A 215 -1.87 10.06 -15.60
CA SER A 215 -0.49 10.45 -15.32
C SER A 215 -0.44 11.79 -14.59
N TRP A 216 -1.30 12.75 -14.94
CA TRP A 216 -1.36 14.05 -14.24
C TRP A 216 -1.88 13.92 -12.81
N PHE A 217 -2.83 13.00 -12.58
CA PHE A 217 -3.34 12.69 -11.24
C PHE A 217 -2.25 12.02 -10.39
N ARG A 218 -1.42 11.14 -11.00
CA ARG A 218 -0.24 10.57 -10.35
C ARG A 218 0.83 11.61 -10.06
N ALA A 219 1.02 12.59 -10.93
CA ALA A 219 1.93 13.71 -10.68
C ALA A 219 1.53 14.48 -9.42
N TRP A 220 0.24 14.73 -9.21
CA TRP A 220 -0.24 15.36 -7.99
C TRP A 220 -0.06 14.46 -6.75
N PHE A 221 -0.27 13.15 -6.90
CA PHE A 221 0.03 12.20 -5.82
C PHE A 221 1.51 12.23 -5.44
N ASN A 222 2.42 12.28 -6.43
CA ASN A 222 3.87 12.38 -6.21
C ASN A 222 4.29 13.69 -5.57
N MET A 223 3.59 14.80 -5.87
CA MET A 223 3.76 16.05 -5.13
C MET A 223 3.45 15.86 -3.62
N GLY A 224 2.42 15.08 -3.31
CA GLY A 224 2.11 14.72 -1.93
C GLY A 224 3.18 13.85 -1.26
N LEU A 225 3.90 13.01 -2.02
CA LEU A 225 5.06 12.27 -1.50
C LEU A 225 6.23 13.19 -1.19
N ILE A 226 6.53 14.19 -2.03
CA ILE A 226 7.52 15.23 -1.71
C ILE A 226 7.12 15.95 -0.41
N ASN A 227 5.86 16.37 -0.30
CA ASN A 227 5.35 17.04 0.90
C ASN A 227 5.51 16.16 2.16
N TYR A 228 5.28 14.86 2.05
CA TYR A 228 5.47 13.89 3.12
C TYR A 228 6.96 13.76 3.52
N ILE A 229 7.87 13.61 2.53
CA ILE A 229 9.32 13.45 2.75
C ILE A 229 9.90 14.69 3.42
N GLU A 230 9.45 15.87 3.05
CA GLU A 230 9.88 17.15 3.64
C GLU A 230 9.24 17.45 5.01
N GLY A 231 8.45 16.53 5.57
CA GLY A 231 7.83 16.71 6.89
C GLY A 231 6.73 17.77 6.94
N ARG A 232 6.22 18.22 5.78
CA ARG A 232 5.17 19.28 5.73
C ARG A 232 3.80 18.71 6.10
N LYS A 233 2.85 19.58 6.43
CA LYS A 233 1.46 19.20 6.70
C LYS A 233 0.86 18.38 5.54
N ARG A 234 0.04 17.39 5.85
CA ARG A 234 -0.68 16.60 4.85
C ARG A 234 -1.52 17.50 3.93
N MET A 235 -1.50 17.24 2.62
CA MET A 235 -2.16 18.09 1.62
C MET A 235 -3.69 18.03 1.65
N LEU A 236 -4.25 16.89 2.03
CA LEU A 236 -5.69 16.65 2.22
C LEU A 236 -5.95 15.98 3.57
N PRO A 237 -7.15 16.14 4.15
CA PRO A 237 -7.49 15.50 5.42
C PRO A 237 -7.27 14.00 5.37
N CYS A 238 -6.97 13.39 6.53
CA CYS A 238 -6.94 11.94 6.66
C CYS A 238 -8.34 11.42 6.95
N GLU A 239 -8.90 10.58 6.07
CA GLU A 239 -10.18 9.92 6.25
C GLU A 239 -10.03 8.41 6.51
N ALA A 240 -8.90 8.01 7.08
CA ALA A 240 -8.69 6.64 7.51
C ALA A 240 -9.74 6.22 8.54
N GLY A 241 -10.35 5.05 8.35
CA GLY A 241 -11.49 4.61 9.17
C GLY A 241 -12.83 5.30 8.86
N LEU A 242 -12.88 6.13 7.79
CA LEU A 242 -14.12 6.72 7.25
C LEU A 242 -14.29 6.36 5.77
N ALA A 243 -13.31 6.70 4.91
CA ALA A 243 -13.34 6.38 3.49
C ALA A 243 -12.68 5.03 3.18
N ASN A 244 -11.75 4.59 4.01
CA ASN A 244 -11.02 3.35 3.84
C ASN A 244 -10.80 2.62 5.17
N PHE A 245 -10.48 1.34 5.06
CA PHE A 245 -10.06 0.49 6.19
C PHE A 245 -9.05 -0.56 5.73
N PHE A 246 -8.42 -1.19 6.72
CA PHE A 246 -7.53 -2.34 6.55
C PHE A 246 -8.07 -3.52 7.35
N ILE A 247 -7.81 -4.73 6.87
CA ILE A 247 -8.01 -5.97 7.63
C ILE A 247 -6.68 -6.69 7.68
N ASP A 248 -6.24 -7.09 8.86
CA ASP A 248 -5.03 -7.87 9.05
C ASP A 248 -5.28 -9.39 8.82
N PRO A 249 -4.24 -10.24 8.80
CA PRO A 249 -4.41 -11.67 8.57
C PRO A 249 -5.26 -12.40 9.62
N TRP A 250 -5.44 -11.83 10.80
CA TRP A 250 -6.25 -12.39 11.89
C TRP A 250 -7.66 -11.80 11.99
N GLY A 251 -8.06 -11.01 11.00
CA GLY A 251 -9.40 -10.43 10.93
C GLY A 251 -9.60 -9.12 11.68
N GLU A 252 -8.55 -8.51 12.24
CA GLU A 252 -8.65 -7.21 12.90
C GLU A 252 -8.90 -6.09 11.90
N VAL A 253 -9.95 -5.31 12.13
CA VAL A 253 -10.30 -4.16 11.29
C VAL A 253 -9.62 -2.91 11.82
N MET A 254 -8.85 -2.23 10.98
CA MET A 254 -8.03 -1.08 11.32
C MET A 254 -8.34 0.11 10.41
N PRO A 255 -8.14 1.36 10.88
CA PRO A 255 -8.33 2.54 10.03
C PRO A 255 -7.25 2.67 8.95
N CYS A 256 -5.99 2.32 9.28
CA CYS A 256 -4.84 2.42 8.39
C CYS A 256 -3.72 1.47 8.82
N ASN A 257 -2.74 1.28 7.95
CA ASN A 257 -1.50 0.55 8.23
C ASN A 257 -0.28 1.47 8.45
N GLY A 258 -0.48 2.78 8.52
CA GLY A 258 0.61 3.77 8.67
C GLY A 258 1.05 4.05 10.11
N LEU A 259 0.64 3.24 11.07
CA LEU A 259 1.07 3.34 12.46
C LEU A 259 2.51 2.82 12.59
N GLU A 260 3.40 3.59 13.23
CA GLU A 260 4.84 3.25 13.29
C GLU A 260 5.24 2.47 14.52
N THR A 261 4.46 2.57 15.60
CA THR A 261 4.76 1.91 16.87
C THR A 261 3.49 1.37 17.49
N ARG A 262 3.62 0.30 18.26
CA ARG A 262 2.67 0.03 19.34
C ARG A 262 2.60 1.26 20.22
N MET A 263 1.40 1.78 20.46
CA MET A 263 1.17 2.99 21.26
C MET A 263 1.54 2.81 22.75
N ASP A 264 2.00 1.64 23.16
CA ASP A 264 2.46 1.33 24.52
C ASP A 264 3.93 1.69 24.77
N GLY A 265 4.62 2.27 23.78
CA GLY A 265 6.01 2.71 23.90
C GLY A 265 7.04 1.58 24.02
N LYS A 266 6.62 0.33 23.95
CA LYS A 266 7.54 -0.81 23.95
C LYS A 266 8.17 -0.93 22.57
N LYS A 267 9.47 -0.61 22.47
CA LYS A 267 10.29 -1.09 21.36
C LYS A 267 10.26 -2.61 21.44
N GLU A 268 9.72 -3.27 20.43
CA GLU A 268 9.91 -4.71 20.32
C GLU A 268 11.42 -4.97 20.21
N LYS A 269 11.94 -5.74 21.15
CA LYS A 269 13.13 -6.53 20.87
C LYS A 269 12.71 -7.52 19.80
N LEU A 270 13.29 -7.39 18.63
CA LEU A 270 13.28 -8.41 17.59
C LEU A 270 14.16 -9.56 18.09
N ASP A 271 13.69 -10.30 19.09
CA ASP A 271 14.33 -11.51 19.59
C ASP A 271 13.89 -12.67 18.69
N GLY A 272 14.34 -12.68 17.45
CA GLY A 272 14.44 -13.89 16.66
C GLY A 272 15.89 -14.33 16.71
N ASP A 273 16.17 -15.51 17.22
CA ASP A 273 17.48 -16.14 17.07
C ASP A 273 17.89 -16.06 15.61
N ASP A 274 19.05 -15.44 15.31
CA ASP A 274 19.57 -15.30 13.94
C ASP A 274 19.72 -16.66 13.24
N GLU A 275 19.91 -17.73 14.00
CA GLU A 275 20.01 -19.10 13.55
C GLU A 275 18.65 -19.65 13.02
N THR A 276 17.54 -19.33 13.67
CA THR A 276 16.18 -19.74 13.24
C THR A 276 15.77 -19.00 11.96
N VAL A 277 16.19 -17.76 11.80
CA VAL A 277 15.96 -16.97 10.59
C VAL A 277 16.81 -17.51 9.43
N ALA A 278 18.05 -17.92 9.68
CA ALA A 278 18.92 -18.53 8.67
C ALA A 278 18.35 -19.86 8.16
N GLU A 279 17.95 -20.77 9.05
CA GLU A 279 17.34 -22.04 8.70
C GLU A 279 15.98 -21.86 7.96
N TYR A 280 15.15 -20.91 8.38
CA TYR A 280 13.94 -20.55 7.69
C TYR A 280 14.20 -20.08 6.26
N ASN A 281 15.25 -19.29 6.10
CA ASN A 281 15.69 -18.77 4.82
C ASN A 281 16.19 -19.85 3.87
N GLU A 282 16.89 -20.86 4.41
CA GLU A 282 17.40 -21.99 3.64
C GLU A 282 16.25 -22.88 3.13
N LYS A 283 15.27 -23.16 3.97
CA LYS A 283 14.03 -23.86 3.60
C LYS A 283 13.21 -23.10 2.56
N LEU A 284 13.12 -21.77 2.71
CA LEU A 284 12.44 -20.90 1.75
C LEU A 284 13.12 -20.91 0.37
N ALA A 285 14.45 -21.04 0.35
CA ALA A 285 15.23 -21.15 -0.88
C ALA A 285 15.01 -22.51 -1.57
N ALA A 286 14.85 -23.58 -0.78
CA ALA A 286 14.65 -24.93 -1.28
C ALA A 286 13.23 -25.17 -1.81
N ASP A 287 12.20 -24.72 -1.11
CA ASP A 287 10.80 -24.80 -1.53
C ASP A 287 9.99 -23.60 -0.99
N PRO A 288 9.83 -22.55 -1.81
CA PRO A 288 9.10 -21.34 -1.43
C PRO A 288 7.62 -21.54 -1.11
N ALA A 289 7.02 -22.64 -1.59
CA ALA A 289 5.61 -22.95 -1.39
C ALA A 289 5.35 -23.70 -0.09
N ASN A 290 6.37 -24.39 0.43
CA ASN A 290 6.24 -25.29 1.58
C ASN A 290 7.00 -24.78 2.82
N VAL A 291 6.89 -23.47 3.08
CA VAL A 291 7.47 -22.89 4.29
C VAL A 291 6.65 -23.32 5.50
N SER A 292 7.04 -24.44 6.11
CA SER A 292 6.56 -24.79 7.44
C SER A 292 7.39 -23.99 8.47
N ASN A 293 6.69 -23.14 9.22
CA ASN A 293 7.28 -22.28 10.24
C ASN A 293 7.46 -22.98 11.59
N ASP A 294 7.77 -24.28 11.60
CA ASP A 294 7.78 -25.09 12.82
C ASP A 294 8.76 -24.60 13.89
N LYS A 295 9.70 -23.74 13.52
CA LYS A 295 10.70 -23.16 14.45
C LYS A 295 10.53 -21.67 14.75
N LEU A 296 9.89 -20.89 13.86
CA LEU A 296 9.51 -19.52 14.17
C LEU A 296 8.15 -19.54 14.87
N LYS A 297 8.06 -18.94 16.05
CA LYS A 297 6.75 -18.75 16.67
C LYS A 297 5.92 -17.88 15.72
N PRO A 298 4.73 -18.35 15.29
CA PRO A 298 3.84 -17.51 14.51
C PRO A 298 3.58 -16.21 15.26
N ALA A 299 3.66 -15.08 14.55
CA ALA A 299 3.19 -13.84 15.12
C ALA A 299 1.68 -13.97 15.36
N GLY A 300 1.20 -13.72 16.57
CA GLY A 300 -0.21 -13.43 16.81
C GLY A 300 -0.57 -12.06 16.24
N SER A 301 -1.85 -11.70 16.21
CA SER A 301 -2.24 -10.35 15.81
C SER A 301 -1.50 -9.32 16.64
N ASP A 302 -0.68 -8.52 15.99
CA ASP A 302 0.09 -7.42 16.58
C ASP A 302 -0.62 -6.07 16.41
N THR A 303 -1.83 -6.09 15.83
CA THR A 303 -2.69 -4.90 15.77
C THR A 303 -2.95 -4.38 17.16
N PRO A 304 -2.48 -3.16 17.50
CA PRO A 304 -2.71 -2.64 18.84
C PRO A 304 -4.21 -2.54 19.12
N LYS A 305 -4.70 -3.21 20.16
CA LYS A 305 -6.13 -3.21 20.54
C LYS A 305 -6.74 -1.81 20.60
N THR A 306 -5.93 -0.79 20.88
CA THR A 306 -6.35 0.61 20.91
C THR A 306 -6.60 1.21 19.53
N TRP A 307 -6.19 0.54 18.44
CA TRP A 307 -6.41 0.93 17.05
C TRP A 307 -7.28 -0.06 16.28
N SER A 308 -7.58 -1.22 16.86
CA SER A 308 -8.57 -2.14 16.33
C SER A 308 -9.97 -1.54 16.49
N MET A 309 -10.75 -1.57 15.42
CA MET A 309 -12.17 -1.22 15.41
C MET A 309 -13.02 -2.43 15.80
N GLY A 310 -12.48 -3.64 15.78
CA GLY A 310 -13.09 -4.93 16.06
C GLY A 310 -12.56 -6.01 15.14
N ASN A 311 -13.02 -7.25 15.32
CA ASN A 311 -12.55 -8.41 14.57
C ASN A 311 -13.70 -9.05 13.77
N ILE A 312 -13.48 -9.35 12.47
CA ILE A 312 -14.50 -9.92 11.57
C ILE A 312 -14.89 -11.36 11.92
N HIS A 313 -14.11 -12.07 12.74
CA HIS A 313 -14.49 -13.37 13.30
C HIS A 313 -15.49 -13.25 14.45
N GLU A 314 -15.60 -12.08 15.09
CA GLU A 314 -16.44 -11.86 16.27
C GLU A 314 -17.78 -11.21 15.91
N ALA A 315 -17.83 -10.40 14.84
CA ALA A 315 -19.03 -9.70 14.41
C ALA A 315 -19.01 -9.33 12.94
N ASP A 316 -20.18 -9.14 12.34
CA ASP A 316 -20.30 -8.63 10.98
C ASP A 316 -19.64 -7.26 10.80
N PHE A 317 -19.06 -7.01 9.63
CA PHE A 317 -18.30 -5.79 9.36
C PHE A 317 -19.08 -4.51 9.69
N MET A 318 -20.36 -4.40 9.32
CA MET A 318 -21.14 -3.18 9.59
C MET A 318 -21.46 -2.99 11.08
N THR A 319 -21.54 -4.06 11.86
CA THR A 319 -21.63 -3.99 13.33
C THR A 319 -20.34 -3.42 13.90
N ILE A 320 -19.18 -3.92 13.45
CA ILE A 320 -17.86 -3.39 13.82
C ILE A 320 -17.76 -1.91 13.42
N TRP A 321 -18.09 -1.59 12.17
CA TRP A 321 -17.97 -0.25 11.60
C TRP A 321 -18.77 0.82 12.37
N ASN A 322 -19.93 0.46 12.86
CA ASN A 322 -20.83 1.36 13.60
C ASN A 322 -20.65 1.30 15.12
N SER A 323 -19.71 0.52 15.63
CA SER A 323 -19.48 0.33 17.06
C SER A 323 -18.91 1.59 17.75
N ASP A 324 -19.11 1.68 19.06
CA ASP A 324 -18.46 2.70 19.92
C ASP A 324 -16.93 2.59 19.85
N GLN A 325 -16.40 1.37 19.72
CA GLN A 325 -14.96 1.16 19.56
C GLN A 325 -14.46 1.80 18.27
N ALA A 326 -15.13 1.60 17.14
CA ALA A 326 -14.80 2.24 15.89
C ALA A 326 -14.89 3.77 15.97
N ALA A 327 -15.88 4.31 16.71
CA ALA A 327 -16.01 5.74 16.95
C ALA A 327 -14.80 6.30 17.73
N LYS A 328 -14.33 5.58 18.77
CA LYS A 328 -13.13 5.93 19.53
C LYS A 328 -11.88 5.92 18.65
N VAL A 329 -11.73 4.91 17.78
CA VAL A 329 -10.60 4.82 16.85
C VAL A 329 -10.62 5.99 15.86
N ARG A 330 -11.78 6.32 15.29
CA ARG A 330 -11.92 7.49 14.38
C ARG A 330 -11.57 8.82 15.09
N ALA A 331 -11.95 8.96 16.36
CA ALA A 331 -11.58 10.12 17.16
C ALA A 331 -10.06 10.25 17.33
N LYS A 332 -9.35 9.13 17.47
CA LYS A 332 -7.87 9.12 17.48
C LYS A 332 -7.28 9.48 16.13
N VAL A 333 -7.84 8.95 15.02
CA VAL A 333 -7.39 9.28 13.66
C VAL A 333 -7.49 10.77 13.40
N ARG A 334 -8.56 11.43 13.84
CA ARG A 334 -8.70 12.89 13.70
C ARG A 334 -7.61 13.69 14.43
N LYS A 335 -7.05 13.13 15.49
CA LYS A 335 -5.96 13.73 16.28
C LYS A 335 -4.57 13.20 15.89
N CYS A 336 -4.47 12.38 14.83
CA CYS A 336 -3.21 11.79 14.42
C CYS A 336 -2.24 12.87 13.90
N PRO A 337 -1.04 13.01 14.48
CA PRO A 337 -0.11 14.09 14.13
C PRO A 337 0.68 13.80 12.84
N LYS A 338 0.48 12.64 12.21
CA LYS A 338 1.27 12.22 11.06
C LYS A 338 0.84 12.90 9.77
N ASN A 339 1.82 13.25 8.96
CA ASN A 339 1.64 13.78 7.61
C ASN A 339 1.64 12.71 6.52
N CYS A 340 1.53 11.42 6.88
CA CYS A 340 1.70 10.29 5.97
C CYS A 340 0.83 10.41 4.70
N TRP A 341 1.42 10.03 3.55
CA TRP A 341 0.80 10.09 2.23
C TRP A 341 0.88 8.73 1.54
N MET A 342 0.19 7.74 2.14
CA MET A 342 0.15 6.35 1.65
C MET A 342 -0.99 6.17 0.67
N VAL A 343 -0.78 5.35 -0.38
CA VAL A 343 -1.77 5.11 -1.43
C VAL A 343 -3.14 4.74 -0.86
N GLY A 344 -3.21 3.81 0.10
CA GLY A 344 -4.46 3.33 0.69
C GLY A 344 -5.25 4.39 1.46
N THR A 345 -4.60 5.48 1.89
CA THR A 345 -5.27 6.57 2.64
C THR A 345 -5.32 7.89 1.86
N ALA A 346 -4.46 8.06 0.86
CA ALA A 346 -4.43 9.27 0.02
C ALA A 346 -5.37 9.15 -1.18
N SER A 347 -5.41 7.99 -1.85
CA SER A 347 -6.23 7.80 -3.03
C SER A 347 -7.73 8.06 -2.79
N PRO A 348 -8.38 7.52 -1.74
CA PRO A 348 -9.80 7.79 -1.48
C PRO A 348 -10.10 9.28 -1.31
N VAL A 349 -9.26 9.99 -0.54
CA VAL A 349 -9.47 11.43 -0.30
C VAL A 349 -9.17 12.27 -1.55
N MET A 350 -8.21 11.86 -2.40
CA MET A 350 -7.97 12.51 -3.69
C MET A 350 -9.18 12.42 -4.61
N HIS A 351 -9.88 11.28 -4.63
CA HIS A 351 -11.11 11.12 -5.39
C HIS A 351 -12.27 11.93 -4.79
N LYS A 352 -12.39 11.97 -3.48
CA LYS A 352 -13.41 12.77 -2.79
C LYS A 352 -13.20 14.28 -3.03
N TYR A 353 -11.97 14.74 -2.95
CA TYR A 353 -11.60 16.15 -3.13
C TYR A 353 -10.98 16.40 -4.52
N ILE A 354 -11.52 15.74 -5.55
CA ILE A 354 -10.96 15.70 -6.93
C ILE A 354 -10.69 17.08 -7.53
N LYS A 355 -11.42 18.12 -7.11
CA LYS A 355 -11.23 19.50 -7.59
C LYS A 355 -9.79 20.00 -7.40
N TYR A 356 -9.11 19.64 -6.31
CA TYR A 356 -7.74 20.10 -6.03
C TYR A 356 -6.70 19.49 -6.96
N PRO A 357 -6.60 18.15 -7.10
CA PRO A 357 -5.70 17.56 -8.09
C PRO A 357 -6.03 18.00 -9.52
N LEU A 358 -7.30 18.19 -9.90
CA LEU A 358 -7.67 18.65 -11.24
C LEU A 358 -7.21 20.08 -11.52
N ILE A 359 -7.45 21.03 -10.61
CA ILE A 359 -7.03 22.44 -10.78
C ILE A 359 -5.51 22.50 -10.85
N TRP A 360 -4.82 21.82 -9.94
CA TRP A 360 -3.36 21.78 -9.94
C TRP A 360 -2.80 21.16 -11.23
N ALA A 361 -3.35 20.03 -11.66
CA ALA A 361 -2.93 19.34 -12.88
C ALA A 361 -3.14 20.22 -14.11
N ALA A 362 -4.30 20.85 -14.26
CA ALA A 362 -4.59 21.75 -15.38
C ALA A 362 -3.60 22.92 -15.43
N LYS A 363 -3.35 23.60 -14.28
CA LYS A 363 -2.38 24.70 -14.18
C LYS A 363 -0.97 24.25 -14.55
N ASN A 364 -0.52 23.11 -14.02
CA ASN A 364 0.83 22.62 -14.28
C ASN A 364 0.99 22.02 -15.67
N LYS A 365 -0.06 21.43 -16.25
CA LYS A 365 -0.05 21.01 -17.65
C LYS A 365 0.13 22.20 -18.58
N LEU A 366 -0.58 23.32 -18.33
CA LEU A 366 -0.39 24.55 -19.10
C LEU A 366 1.03 25.10 -18.95
N ARG A 367 1.60 25.10 -17.75
CA ARG A 367 3.01 25.48 -17.51
C ARG A 367 3.98 24.58 -18.29
N SER A 368 3.78 23.26 -18.24
CA SER A 368 4.58 22.29 -18.97
C SER A 368 4.53 22.54 -20.49
N MET A 369 3.36 22.88 -21.04
CA MET A 369 3.22 23.23 -22.46
C MET A 369 3.95 24.53 -22.82
N MET A 370 4.13 25.45 -21.88
CA MET A 370 4.92 26.69 -22.04
C MET A 370 6.41 26.48 -21.75
N GLY A 371 6.88 25.25 -21.56
CA GLY A 371 8.27 24.95 -21.20
C GLY A 371 8.68 25.38 -19.78
N LYS A 372 7.74 25.66 -18.90
CA LYS A 372 8.00 26.06 -17.51
C LYS A 372 7.97 24.86 -16.59
N GLU A 373 8.81 24.88 -15.56
CA GLU A 373 8.83 23.86 -14.50
C GLU A 373 7.48 23.75 -13.77
N ALA A 374 7.20 22.57 -13.22
CA ALA A 374 6.03 22.35 -12.39
C ALA A 374 6.05 23.27 -11.15
N CYS A 375 4.92 23.88 -10.85
CA CYS A 375 4.74 24.63 -9.61
C CYS A 375 4.34 23.66 -8.50
N LEU A 376 5.26 23.43 -7.57
CA LEU A 376 5.04 22.61 -6.38
C LEU A 376 4.55 23.46 -5.19
N ASP A 377 3.78 24.52 -5.47
CA ASP A 377 3.23 25.36 -4.43
C ASP A 377 2.12 24.63 -3.66
N PHE A 378 2.44 24.22 -2.45
CA PHE A 378 1.55 23.49 -1.54
C PHE A 378 0.44 24.36 -0.93
N LYS A 379 0.46 25.69 -1.15
CA LYS A 379 -0.57 26.65 -0.68
C LYS A 379 -1.96 26.40 -1.27
N TYR A 380 -2.05 25.63 -2.35
CA TYR A 380 -3.33 25.30 -2.98
C TYR A 380 -4.11 24.16 -2.30
N CYS A 381 -3.62 23.65 -1.20
CA CYS A 381 -4.31 22.61 -0.45
C CYS A 381 -4.90 23.22 0.82
N PRO A 382 -6.19 23.53 0.85
CA PRO A 382 -6.85 24.11 2.01
C PRO A 382 -7.09 23.04 3.09
N VAL A 383 -6.03 22.44 3.61
CA VAL A 383 -6.12 21.65 4.84
C VAL A 383 -6.37 22.64 5.98
N GLY A 384 -7.53 22.57 6.59
CA GLY A 384 -7.90 23.40 7.74
C GLY A 384 -8.82 24.57 7.45
N GLN A 385 -9.44 24.67 6.26
CA GLN A 385 -10.46 25.69 5.96
C GLN A 385 -11.88 25.12 5.83
N ASP A 386 -12.10 23.86 6.23
CA ASP A 386 -13.46 23.33 6.31
C ASP A 386 -14.00 23.65 7.73
N PRO A 387 -14.95 24.60 7.87
CA PRO A 387 -15.50 24.98 9.18
C PRO A 387 -16.23 23.82 9.87
N GLU A 388 -16.61 22.75 9.16
CA GLU A 388 -17.24 21.57 9.73
C GLU A 388 -16.23 20.54 10.28
N GLN A 389 -14.95 20.68 9.95
CA GLN A 389 -13.89 19.77 10.39
C GLN A 389 -13.01 20.39 11.49
N GLY A 390 -13.51 21.24 12.35
CA GLY A 390 -12.81 21.88 13.46
C GLY A 390 -11.28 21.91 13.31
N ASP A 391 -10.61 22.98 13.62
CA ASP A 391 -9.15 23.15 13.53
C ASP A 391 -8.37 21.86 13.80
N LEU A 392 -8.06 21.11 12.76
CA LEU A 392 -7.04 20.08 12.80
C LEU A 392 -5.70 20.81 12.83
N ASN A 393 -5.38 21.33 14.03
CA ASN A 393 -4.06 21.88 14.32
C ASN A 393 -3.03 20.76 14.19
N PHE A 394 -2.48 20.58 13.01
CA PHE A 394 -1.29 19.79 12.76
C PHE A 394 -0.04 20.71 12.91
N ASP A 395 0.05 21.40 14.06
CA ASP A 395 1.30 22.05 14.43
C ASP A 395 2.26 20.97 14.96
N ARG A 396 3.01 20.34 14.04
CA ARG A 396 4.39 19.86 14.27
C ARG A 396 4.97 19.33 12.97
#